data_150b8feac5b8b330786b1ad557f526ad
#
_entry.id   150b8feac5b8b330786b1ad557f526ad
#
_cell.length_a   1.000
_cell.length_b   1.000
_cell.length_c   1.000
_cell.angle_alpha   90.00
_cell.angle_beta   90.00
_cell.angle_gamma   90.00
#
_symmetry.space_group_name_H-M   'P 1'
#
loop_
_entity.id
_entity.type
_entity.pdbx_description
1 polymer ?
#
loop_
_entity_poly.entity_id
_entity_poly.type
_entity_poly.pdbx_seq_one_letter_code
_entity_poly.pdbx_strand_id
1 'polypeptide(L)'
;MKRYKIFGLIALMALLTTSCAIHDPFADNGELGQILPTVDWEQSSTLVKAGNYATFKGKYYTSSDKAIDHSEVWCLIKRKQTASATSKLTTSLAYTKNYSLTDTVRSSQRVASYPHSKAEWDGYEYVLTDSFPTSRTLAPVTWVNPEQWDQEKFDTYYPSTFQDEFMAYMINALTKDSTYYNDLRNVYIKYNFPVELFEQLNGQYGIDFPTDTTNDDKSNAWYTTDEVDHYYYITVADDGTAVYHEIANESDAPSGVNVQPVYKSAFWLFSRYSDDTGGKITTVRRQYMPYFKSMLETIPFTQWIYNTSEKTYTVNYDRRYVLVPQFRVYDTDGKMGVTTDNKDVDLN
;
A
#
# COMPACT_ATOMS: atom_id res chain seq x y z
N MET A 1 47.29 11.73 7.48
CA MET A 1 45.89 11.34 7.73
C MET A 1 45.38 11.45 9.20
N LYS A 2 46.17 11.83 10.17
CA LYS A 2 45.72 12.01 11.59
C LYS A 2 45.16 13.41 11.94
N ARG A 3 45.48 14.43 11.18
CA ARG A 3 45.08 15.82 11.46
C ARG A 3 43.60 16.13 11.10
N TYR A 4 43.04 15.49 10.10
CA TYR A 4 41.64 15.72 9.67
C TYR A 4 40.59 15.11 10.61
N LYS A 5 40.95 14.06 11.35
CA LYS A 5 40.03 13.43 12.34
C LYS A 5 39.79 14.32 13.57
N ILE A 6 40.76 15.12 13.95
CA ILE A 6 40.65 16.04 15.09
C ILE A 6 39.78 17.24 14.74
N PHE A 7 39.88 17.78 13.51
CA PHE A 7 39.02 18.88 13.05
C PHE A 7 37.56 18.44 12.90
N GLY A 8 37.31 17.23 12.45
CA GLY A 8 35.94 16.67 12.39
C GLY A 8 35.29 16.49 13.75
N LEU A 9 36.06 16.09 14.75
CA LEU A 9 35.57 15.90 16.14
C LEU A 9 35.29 17.24 16.82
N ILE A 10 36.12 18.28 16.58
CA ILE A 10 35.92 19.64 17.11
C ILE A 10 34.71 20.29 16.44
N ALA A 11 34.50 20.11 15.13
CA ALA A 11 33.33 20.61 14.43
C ALA A 11 32.03 19.92 14.91
N LEU A 12 32.09 18.63 15.20
CA LEU A 12 30.94 17.89 15.75
C LEU A 12 30.61 18.30 17.20
N MET A 13 31.62 18.57 18.02
CA MET A 13 31.42 19.10 19.37
C MET A 13 30.88 20.54 19.34
N ALA A 14 31.31 21.39 18.40
CA ALA A 14 30.78 22.73 18.24
C ALA A 14 29.31 22.73 17.80
N LEU A 15 28.86 21.78 17.02
CA LEU A 15 27.47 21.58 16.61
C LEU A 15 26.59 21.07 17.77
N LEU A 16 27.15 20.32 18.70
CA LEU A 16 26.41 19.81 19.87
C LEU A 16 26.27 20.86 21.00
N THR A 17 27.08 21.88 21.00
CA THR A 17 27.02 22.97 22.03
C THR A 17 26.06 24.11 21.68
N THR A 18 25.55 24.15 20.41
CA THR A 18 24.60 25.19 20.01
C THR A 18 23.14 24.79 20.19
N SER A 19 22.84 23.57 20.66
CA SER A 19 21.45 23.10 20.76
C SER A 19 20.84 23.10 22.15
N CYS A 20 21.56 23.56 23.14
CA CYS A 20 21.02 23.79 24.51
C CYS A 20 21.31 25.22 24.93
N ALA A 21 20.63 26.20 24.37
CA ALA A 21 20.27 27.36 25.12
C ALA A 21 19.31 26.87 26.21
N ILE A 22 19.84 26.50 27.38
CA ILE A 22 19.01 26.36 28.58
C ILE A 22 18.44 27.77 28.76
N HIS A 23 17.17 27.92 28.40
CA HIS A 23 16.41 29.13 28.68
C HIS A 23 16.34 29.17 30.18
N ASP A 24 17.14 30.06 30.83
CA ASP A 24 17.06 30.28 32.23
C ASP A 24 15.76 31.07 32.47
N PRO A 25 14.71 30.43 33.03
CA PRO A 25 13.44 31.11 33.24
C PRO A 25 13.54 32.28 34.24
N PHE A 26 14.70 32.49 34.85
CA PHE A 26 14.96 33.59 35.76
C PHE A 26 15.91 34.66 35.20
N ALA A 27 16.57 34.41 34.05
CA ALA A 27 17.42 35.41 33.41
C ALA A 27 16.62 36.47 32.64
N ASP A 28 15.43 36.11 32.14
CA ASP A 28 14.49 37.01 31.48
C ASP A 28 13.47 37.61 32.45
N ASN A 29 13.93 38.24 33.51
CA ASN A 29 13.07 38.97 34.44
C ASN A 29 12.37 40.22 33.84
N GLY A 30 12.28 40.31 32.51
CA GLY A 30 11.61 41.39 31.79
C GLY A 30 10.44 40.96 30.90
N GLU A 31 10.32 39.68 30.56
CA GLU A 31 9.21 39.17 29.74
C GLU A 31 8.58 37.94 30.39
N LEU A 32 7.66 38.16 31.31
CA LEU A 32 6.60 37.17 31.54
C LEU A 32 6.07 36.81 30.18
N GLY A 33 6.20 35.52 29.75
CA GLY A 33 5.76 35.05 28.47
C GLY A 33 4.37 35.59 28.14
N GLN A 34 4.11 35.85 26.87
CA GLN A 34 2.84 36.45 26.45
C GLN A 34 1.67 35.68 27.07
N ILE A 35 0.82 36.36 27.82
CA ILE A 35 -0.40 35.77 28.36
C ILE A 35 -1.35 35.59 27.17
N LEU A 36 -1.58 34.33 26.79
CA LEU A 36 -2.51 33.97 25.73
C LEU A 36 -3.87 33.59 26.32
N PRO A 37 -4.96 33.75 25.58
CA PRO A 37 -6.23 33.20 26.01
C PRO A 37 -6.12 31.69 26.24
N THR A 38 -6.63 31.21 27.37
CA THR A 38 -6.78 29.77 27.64
C THR A 38 -8.01 29.29 26.95
N VAL A 39 -7.91 28.19 26.24
CA VAL A 39 -8.96 27.67 25.34
C VAL A 39 -9.10 26.17 25.52
N ASP A 40 -10.33 25.75 25.71
CA ASP A 40 -10.75 24.35 25.68
C ASP A 40 -12.01 24.19 24.81
N TRP A 41 -12.31 23.00 24.37
CA TRP A 41 -13.58 22.75 23.73
C TRP A 41 -14.04 21.30 23.83
N GLU A 42 -15.34 21.15 23.81
CA GLU A 42 -16.03 19.90 23.73
C GLU A 42 -16.71 19.78 22.36
N GLN A 43 -16.33 18.80 21.59
CA GLN A 43 -16.99 18.55 20.33
C GLN A 43 -18.12 17.55 20.52
N SER A 44 -19.34 17.99 20.23
CA SER A 44 -20.55 17.20 20.42
C SER A 44 -20.77 16.18 19.30
N SER A 45 -20.20 16.42 18.12
CA SER A 45 -20.39 15.59 16.93
C SER A 45 -19.06 15.06 16.42
N THR A 46 -18.86 13.75 16.50
CA THR A 46 -17.70 13.06 15.92
C THR A 46 -18.00 12.41 14.57
N LEU A 47 -19.29 12.33 14.20
CA LEU A 47 -19.78 11.82 12.92
C LEU A 47 -20.86 12.77 12.38
N VAL A 48 -20.63 13.35 11.20
CA VAL A 48 -21.53 14.35 10.60
C VAL A 48 -21.76 14.04 9.13
N LYS A 49 -23.00 14.16 8.67
CA LYS A 49 -23.29 14.05 7.24
C LYS A 49 -22.66 15.20 6.47
N ALA A 50 -21.97 14.88 5.35
CA ALA A 50 -21.37 15.87 4.48
C ALA A 50 -22.37 16.95 4.04
N GLY A 51 -22.01 18.23 4.24
CA GLY A 51 -22.88 19.38 3.98
C GLY A 51 -23.75 19.83 5.16
N ASN A 52 -23.74 19.12 6.28
CA ASN A 52 -24.39 19.53 7.51
C ASN A 52 -23.43 20.32 8.43
N TYR A 53 -23.88 20.63 9.62
CA TYR A 53 -23.12 21.38 10.61
C TYR A 53 -22.61 20.46 11.72
N ALA A 54 -21.36 20.66 12.12
CA ALA A 54 -20.78 20.04 13.31
C ALA A 54 -20.90 20.98 14.51
N THR A 55 -21.49 20.48 15.60
CA THR A 55 -21.72 21.27 16.82
C THR A 55 -20.58 21.12 17.80
N PHE A 56 -20.30 22.19 18.53
CA PHE A 56 -19.25 22.26 19.55
C PHE A 56 -19.67 23.16 20.71
N LYS A 57 -18.93 23.01 21.82
CA LYS A 57 -18.98 23.89 22.98
C LYS A 57 -17.54 24.36 23.24
N GLY A 58 -17.23 25.59 22.87
CA GLY A 58 -15.94 26.24 23.16
C GLY A 58 -15.97 26.87 24.54
N LYS A 59 -14.86 26.78 25.29
CA LYS A 59 -14.67 27.36 26.59
C LYS A 59 -13.37 28.16 26.59
N TYR A 60 -13.39 29.37 27.13
CA TYR A 60 -12.19 30.16 27.15
C TYR A 60 -12.24 31.29 28.22
N TYR A 61 -11.06 31.67 28.66
CA TYR A 61 -10.87 32.84 29.51
C TYR A 61 -9.50 33.47 29.21
N THR A 62 -9.32 34.70 29.69
CA THR A 62 -8.02 35.33 29.66
C THR A 62 -7.72 35.94 31.06
N SER A 63 -6.48 35.77 31.49
CA SER A 63 -5.93 36.45 32.66
C SER A 63 -5.17 37.74 32.28
N SER A 64 -5.12 38.07 31.00
CA SER A 64 -4.58 39.30 30.45
C SER A 64 -5.53 40.48 30.77
N ASP A 65 -4.97 41.70 30.77
CA ASP A 65 -5.74 42.97 30.83
C ASP A 65 -6.48 43.28 29.52
N LYS A 66 -6.28 42.44 28.48
CA LYS A 66 -6.89 42.58 27.17
C LYS A 66 -8.21 41.84 27.08
N ALA A 67 -9.18 42.49 26.49
CA ALA A 67 -10.47 41.85 26.25
C ALA A 67 -10.34 40.80 25.13
N ILE A 68 -11.22 39.80 25.15
CA ILE A 68 -11.41 38.89 24.00
C ILE A 68 -12.16 39.63 22.90
N ASP A 69 -11.66 39.48 21.68
CA ASP A 69 -12.26 40.09 20.48
C ASP A 69 -13.22 39.13 19.77
N HIS A 70 -12.70 37.95 19.36
CA HIS A 70 -13.50 36.95 18.65
C HIS A 70 -12.93 35.55 18.82
N SER A 71 -13.68 34.58 18.34
CA SER A 71 -13.23 33.18 18.21
C SER A 71 -13.45 32.66 16.81
N GLU A 72 -12.67 31.66 16.44
CA GLU A 72 -12.69 31.06 15.13
C GLU A 72 -12.61 29.53 15.21
N VAL A 73 -13.22 28.86 14.24
CA VAL A 73 -12.99 27.44 13.98
C VAL A 73 -12.19 27.31 12.70
N TRP A 74 -11.08 26.62 12.79
CA TRP A 74 -10.21 26.29 11.68
C TRP A 74 -10.25 24.78 11.48
N CYS A 75 -10.26 24.31 10.23
CA CYS A 75 -10.25 22.89 9.91
C CYS A 75 -9.18 22.54 8.89
N LEU A 76 -8.39 21.55 9.22
CA LEU A 76 -7.59 20.77 8.28
C LEU A 76 -8.44 19.60 7.81
N ILE A 77 -8.35 19.22 6.54
CA ILE A 77 -9.12 18.13 5.98
C ILE A 77 -8.18 17.02 5.53
N LYS A 78 -8.37 15.85 6.10
CA LYS A 78 -7.71 14.61 5.69
C LYS A 78 -8.65 13.77 4.85
N ARG A 79 -8.09 13.05 3.90
CA ARG A 79 -8.76 11.98 3.17
C ARG A 79 -8.16 10.66 3.62
N LYS A 80 -9.02 9.72 4.01
CA LYS A 80 -8.67 8.33 4.29
C LYS A 80 -9.20 7.47 3.15
N GLN A 81 -8.32 6.75 2.49
CA GLN A 81 -8.69 5.82 1.42
C GLN A 81 -8.23 4.43 1.81
N THR A 82 -9.11 3.47 1.68
CA THR A 82 -8.76 2.05 1.78
C THR A 82 -9.28 1.34 0.54
N ALA A 83 -8.50 0.41 0.04
CA ALA A 83 -8.88 -0.41 -1.08
C ALA A 83 -8.35 -1.83 -0.88
N SER A 84 -9.05 -2.80 -1.41
CA SER A 84 -8.55 -4.16 -1.52
C SER A 84 -8.99 -4.77 -2.84
N ALA A 85 -8.11 -5.56 -3.43
CA ALA A 85 -8.42 -6.39 -4.58
C ALA A 85 -7.95 -7.81 -4.31
N THR A 86 -8.78 -8.79 -4.68
CA THR A 86 -8.44 -10.20 -4.57
C THR A 86 -8.56 -10.84 -5.95
N SER A 87 -7.51 -11.49 -6.39
CA SER A 87 -7.55 -12.37 -7.55
C SER A 87 -7.77 -13.81 -7.10
N LYS A 88 -8.77 -14.47 -7.64
CA LYS A 88 -8.95 -15.92 -7.55
C LYS A 88 -8.51 -16.55 -8.85
N LEU A 89 -7.27 -17.01 -8.89
CA LEU A 89 -6.71 -17.69 -10.06
C LEU A 89 -7.27 -19.09 -10.18
N THR A 90 -7.44 -19.78 -9.05
CA THR A 90 -8.08 -21.10 -8.94
C THR A 90 -8.96 -21.15 -7.70
N THR A 91 -9.66 -22.25 -7.47
CA THR A 91 -10.47 -22.46 -6.26
C THR A 91 -9.64 -22.45 -4.98
N SER A 92 -8.38 -22.81 -5.06
CA SER A 92 -7.44 -22.90 -3.91
C SER A 92 -6.50 -21.72 -3.77
N LEU A 93 -6.31 -20.94 -4.83
CA LEU A 93 -5.33 -19.85 -4.87
C LEU A 93 -6.00 -18.49 -5.00
N ALA A 94 -5.96 -17.73 -3.92
CA ALA A 94 -6.44 -16.36 -3.90
C ALA A 94 -5.34 -15.41 -3.37
N TYR A 95 -5.10 -14.32 -4.08
CA TYR A 95 -4.17 -13.26 -3.69
C TYR A 95 -4.94 -12.00 -3.38
N THR A 96 -4.74 -11.48 -2.18
CA THR A 96 -5.36 -10.22 -1.75
C THR A 96 -4.29 -9.20 -1.48
N LYS A 97 -4.42 -8.03 -2.07
CA LYS A 97 -3.62 -6.85 -1.72
C LYS A 97 -4.51 -5.76 -1.16
N ASN A 98 -4.10 -5.20 -0.04
CA ASN A 98 -4.74 -4.06 0.61
C ASN A 98 -3.94 -2.80 0.33
N TYR A 99 -4.64 -1.71 0.20
CA TYR A 99 -4.10 -0.36 0.07
C TYR A 99 -4.73 0.53 1.14
N SER A 100 -3.92 1.37 1.74
CA SER A 100 -4.39 2.38 2.68
C SER A 100 -3.57 3.64 2.53
N LEU A 101 -4.24 4.77 2.34
CA LEU A 101 -3.62 6.08 2.26
C LEU A 101 -4.38 7.06 3.14
N THR A 102 -3.64 7.86 3.88
CA THR A 102 -4.18 9.04 4.57
C THR A 102 -3.37 10.25 4.13
N ASP A 103 -4.02 11.20 3.49
CA ASP A 103 -3.39 12.42 2.99
C ASP A 103 -4.16 13.68 3.42
N THR A 104 -3.48 14.80 3.44
CA THR A 104 -4.08 16.11 3.68
C THR A 104 -4.53 16.70 2.34
N VAL A 105 -5.84 16.79 2.13
CA VAL A 105 -6.42 17.36 0.89
C VAL A 105 -6.67 18.85 0.98
N ARG A 106 -6.72 19.39 2.20
CA ARG A 106 -6.83 20.83 2.45
C ARG A 106 -6.06 21.19 3.72
N SER A 107 -5.14 22.12 3.63
CA SER A 107 -4.49 22.72 4.79
C SER A 107 -5.48 23.43 5.70
N SER A 108 -5.09 23.69 6.94
CA SER A 108 -5.95 24.35 7.93
C SER A 108 -6.45 25.70 7.40
N GLN A 109 -7.77 25.87 7.35
CA GLN A 109 -8.46 27.07 6.90
C GLN A 109 -9.58 27.42 7.86
N ARG A 110 -9.86 28.72 8.00
CA ARG A 110 -10.99 29.20 8.77
C ARG A 110 -12.31 28.78 8.12
N VAL A 111 -13.14 28.10 8.89
CA VAL A 111 -14.47 27.65 8.45
C VAL A 111 -15.61 28.42 9.11
N ALA A 112 -15.36 29.03 10.27
CA ALA A 112 -16.33 29.87 10.97
C ALA A 112 -15.62 30.91 11.85
N SER A 113 -16.31 32.02 12.12
CA SER A 113 -15.88 33.08 13.04
C SER A 113 -17.07 33.55 13.86
N TYR A 114 -16.85 33.82 15.13
CA TYR A 114 -17.87 34.18 16.10
C TYR A 114 -17.43 35.39 16.90
N PRO A 115 -18.25 36.45 16.96
CA PRO A 115 -17.95 37.61 17.83
C PRO A 115 -18.02 37.16 19.28
N HIS A 116 -17.18 37.77 20.15
CA HIS A 116 -17.16 37.45 21.57
C HIS A 116 -18.55 37.61 22.25
N SER A 117 -19.38 38.51 21.75
CA SER A 117 -20.75 38.74 22.26
C SER A 117 -21.68 37.53 22.16
N LYS A 118 -21.31 36.49 21.41
CA LYS A 118 -22.06 35.23 21.36
C LYS A 118 -21.78 34.28 22.52
N ALA A 119 -20.68 34.49 23.23
CA ALA A 119 -20.32 33.65 24.36
C ALA A 119 -20.95 34.20 25.65
N GLU A 120 -21.35 33.31 26.54
CA GLU A 120 -21.92 33.61 27.84
C GLU A 120 -20.91 33.32 28.94
N TRP A 121 -20.87 34.18 29.94
CA TRP A 121 -20.04 33.97 31.14
C TRP A 121 -20.76 33.05 32.13
N ASP A 122 -20.17 31.88 32.46
CA ASP A 122 -20.77 30.90 33.35
C ASP A 122 -20.37 31.07 34.84
N GLY A 123 -19.57 32.06 35.15
CA GLY A 123 -19.02 32.33 36.46
C GLY A 123 -17.51 32.02 36.58
N TYR A 124 -16.94 31.27 35.64
CA TYR A 124 -15.54 30.87 35.61
C TYR A 124 -14.87 31.14 34.26
N GLU A 125 -15.61 30.90 33.18
CA GLU A 125 -15.11 31.01 31.81
C GLU A 125 -16.22 31.47 30.87
N TYR A 126 -15.86 31.92 29.67
CA TYR A 126 -16.81 32.17 28.58
C TYR A 126 -17.12 30.88 27.84
N VAL A 127 -18.40 30.63 27.61
CA VAL A 127 -18.91 29.46 26.97
C VAL A 127 -19.60 29.86 25.68
N LEU A 128 -19.12 29.31 24.56
CA LEU A 128 -19.73 29.47 23.24
C LEU A 128 -20.25 28.10 22.75
N THR A 129 -21.57 27.95 22.65
CA THR A 129 -22.20 26.77 21.99
C THR A 129 -22.67 27.18 20.61
N ASP A 130 -22.07 26.61 19.57
CA ASP A 130 -22.41 26.92 18.18
C ASP A 130 -22.05 25.72 17.27
N SER A 131 -22.04 25.97 15.95
CA SER A 131 -21.74 24.96 14.95
C SER A 131 -20.97 25.56 13.76
N PHE A 132 -20.19 24.73 13.10
CA PHE A 132 -19.48 25.11 11.87
C PHE A 132 -19.89 24.21 10.69
N PRO A 133 -19.91 24.75 9.44
CA PRO A 133 -20.37 24.02 8.28
C PRO A 133 -19.35 22.99 7.82
N THR A 134 -19.86 21.85 7.29
CA THR A 134 -19.08 20.88 6.53
C THR A 134 -19.39 21.00 5.05
N SER A 135 -18.49 20.56 4.18
CA SER A 135 -18.67 20.66 2.75
C SER A 135 -19.39 19.45 2.17
N ARG A 136 -20.37 19.66 1.29
CA ARG A 136 -21.05 18.59 0.54
C ARG A 136 -20.12 17.84 -0.42
N THR A 137 -19.07 18.49 -0.90
CA THR A 137 -18.10 17.86 -1.81
C THR A 137 -17.21 16.82 -1.14
N LEU A 138 -17.29 16.73 0.19
CA LEU A 138 -16.53 15.79 1.01
C LEU A 138 -17.34 14.54 1.38
N ALA A 139 -18.32 14.18 0.57
CA ALA A 139 -19.09 12.97 0.78
C ALA A 139 -18.21 11.71 0.65
N PRO A 140 -18.45 10.70 1.48
CA PRO A 140 -17.77 9.44 1.36
C PRO A 140 -18.15 8.73 0.06
N VAL A 141 -17.27 7.87 -0.41
CA VAL A 141 -17.52 7.01 -1.56
C VAL A 141 -17.15 5.60 -1.18
N THR A 142 -18.10 4.70 -1.36
CA THR A 142 -17.87 3.25 -1.18
C THR A 142 -18.21 2.53 -2.48
N TRP A 143 -17.31 1.65 -2.91
CA TRP A 143 -17.53 0.78 -4.06
C TRP A 143 -17.09 -0.64 -3.69
N VAL A 144 -18.04 -1.55 -3.62
CA VAL A 144 -17.81 -2.94 -3.17
C VAL A 144 -18.52 -3.88 -4.12
N ASN A 145 -17.80 -4.88 -4.62
CA ASN A 145 -18.33 -6.00 -5.41
C ASN A 145 -19.44 -5.59 -6.38
N PRO A 146 -19.17 -4.73 -7.36
CA PRO A 146 -20.21 -4.32 -8.31
C PRO A 146 -20.74 -5.55 -9.07
N GLU A 147 -22.02 -5.57 -9.42
CA GLU A 147 -22.63 -6.64 -10.21
C GLU A 147 -22.01 -6.76 -11.62
N GLN A 148 -21.51 -5.64 -12.13
CA GLN A 148 -20.79 -5.56 -13.39
C GLN A 148 -19.47 -4.80 -13.19
N TRP A 149 -18.45 -5.22 -13.91
CA TRP A 149 -17.17 -4.53 -13.92
C TRP A 149 -17.31 -3.13 -14.51
N ASP A 150 -16.88 -2.13 -13.77
CA ASP A 150 -16.88 -0.73 -14.16
C ASP A 150 -15.42 -0.22 -14.19
N GLN A 151 -14.83 -0.25 -15.38
CA GLN A 151 -13.44 0.14 -15.60
C GLN A 151 -13.20 1.62 -15.27
N GLU A 152 -14.15 2.51 -15.61
CA GLU A 152 -14.02 3.95 -15.35
C GLU A 152 -13.96 4.24 -13.85
N LYS A 153 -14.82 3.60 -13.06
CA LYS A 153 -14.76 3.70 -11.60
C LYS A 153 -13.50 3.09 -11.04
N PHE A 154 -13.08 1.94 -11.58
CA PHE A 154 -11.84 1.33 -11.13
C PHE A 154 -10.65 2.26 -11.36
N ASP A 155 -10.50 2.82 -12.55
CA ASP A 155 -9.43 3.77 -12.88
C ASP A 155 -9.50 5.06 -12.06
N THR A 156 -10.72 5.49 -11.69
CA THR A 156 -10.94 6.66 -10.84
C THR A 156 -10.51 6.41 -9.39
N TYR A 157 -10.75 5.23 -8.84
CA TYR A 157 -10.57 4.94 -7.43
C TYR A 157 -9.25 4.24 -7.11
N TYR A 158 -8.74 3.42 -8.03
CA TYR A 158 -7.50 2.69 -7.84
C TYR A 158 -6.38 3.38 -8.61
N PRO A 159 -5.35 3.92 -7.94
CA PRO A 159 -4.23 4.54 -8.64
C PRO A 159 -3.50 3.49 -9.50
N SER A 160 -2.92 3.92 -10.63
CA SER A 160 -2.16 3.03 -11.52
C SER A 160 -1.05 2.28 -10.78
N THR A 161 -0.38 2.94 -9.84
CA THR A 161 0.63 2.32 -8.98
C THR A 161 0.10 1.14 -8.18
N PHE A 162 -1.17 1.15 -7.75
CA PHE A 162 -1.78 0.01 -7.06
C PHE A 162 -1.93 -1.18 -8.01
N GLN A 163 -2.34 -0.94 -9.25
CA GLN A 163 -2.51 -1.98 -10.27
C GLN A 163 -1.16 -2.65 -10.57
N ASP A 164 -0.12 -1.86 -10.81
CA ASP A 164 1.23 -2.35 -11.08
C ASP A 164 1.79 -3.15 -9.91
N GLU A 165 1.64 -2.65 -8.69
CA GLU A 165 2.09 -3.33 -7.49
C GLU A 165 1.31 -4.64 -7.23
N PHE A 166 0.01 -4.67 -7.52
CA PHE A 166 -0.80 -5.87 -7.36
C PHE A 166 -0.40 -6.93 -8.39
N MET A 167 -0.19 -6.53 -9.65
CA MET A 167 0.30 -7.42 -10.71
C MET A 167 1.66 -8.01 -10.35
N ALA A 168 2.62 -7.17 -9.96
CA ALA A 168 3.94 -7.62 -9.55
C ALA A 168 3.87 -8.58 -8.35
N TYR A 169 3.01 -8.29 -7.38
CA TYR A 169 2.80 -9.16 -6.23
C TYR A 169 2.27 -10.53 -6.63
N MET A 170 1.23 -10.59 -7.48
CA MET A 170 0.64 -11.85 -7.94
C MET A 170 1.63 -12.67 -8.76
N ILE A 171 2.31 -12.04 -9.72
CA ILE A 171 3.29 -12.71 -10.58
C ILE A 171 4.44 -13.26 -9.75
N ASN A 172 4.97 -12.48 -8.82
CA ASN A 172 6.02 -12.93 -7.93
C ASN A 172 5.57 -14.09 -7.02
N ALA A 173 4.35 -14.03 -6.50
CA ALA A 173 3.81 -15.11 -5.67
C ALA A 173 3.66 -16.42 -6.48
N LEU A 174 3.10 -16.32 -7.70
CA LEU A 174 2.94 -17.48 -8.60
C LEU A 174 4.26 -18.12 -9.04
N THR A 175 5.31 -17.30 -9.19
CA THR A 175 6.58 -17.76 -9.74
C THR A 175 7.65 -18.02 -8.67
N LYS A 176 7.31 -17.82 -7.39
CA LYS A 176 8.25 -18.02 -6.29
C LYS A 176 8.52 -19.48 -5.98
N ASP A 177 7.50 -20.31 -6.10
CA ASP A 177 7.54 -21.71 -5.67
C ASP A 177 7.04 -22.61 -6.81
N SER A 178 7.78 -23.71 -7.06
CA SER A 178 7.43 -24.74 -8.02
C SER A 178 6.13 -25.49 -7.70
N THR A 179 5.64 -25.41 -6.45
CA THR A 179 4.39 -26.06 -6.04
C THR A 179 3.15 -25.50 -6.74
N TYR A 180 3.25 -24.29 -7.32
CA TYR A 180 2.13 -23.65 -8.05
C TYR A 180 2.02 -24.06 -9.53
N TYR A 181 2.63 -25.17 -9.93
CA TYR A 181 2.57 -25.65 -11.31
C TYR A 181 1.15 -25.74 -11.88
N ASN A 182 0.21 -26.32 -11.14
CA ASN A 182 -1.16 -26.47 -11.62
C ASN A 182 -1.87 -25.12 -11.78
N ASP A 183 -1.57 -24.16 -10.94
CA ASP A 183 -2.13 -22.82 -10.99
C ASP A 183 -1.58 -22.05 -12.20
N LEU A 184 -0.27 -22.14 -12.45
CA LEU A 184 0.37 -21.58 -13.64
C LEU A 184 -0.20 -22.21 -14.93
N ARG A 185 -0.39 -23.52 -14.96
CA ARG A 185 -1.04 -24.24 -16.05
C ARG A 185 -2.44 -23.69 -16.32
N ASN A 186 -3.26 -23.55 -15.28
CA ASN A 186 -4.62 -23.04 -15.41
C ASN A 186 -4.65 -21.60 -15.93
N VAL A 187 -3.71 -20.75 -15.48
CA VAL A 187 -3.53 -19.40 -16.00
C VAL A 187 -3.16 -19.43 -17.48
N TYR A 188 -2.21 -20.24 -17.87
CA TYR A 188 -1.78 -20.40 -19.27
C TYR A 188 -2.95 -20.80 -20.18
N ILE A 189 -3.71 -21.84 -19.80
CA ILE A 189 -4.87 -22.33 -20.57
C ILE A 189 -5.94 -21.24 -20.67
N LYS A 190 -6.22 -20.55 -19.56
CA LYS A 190 -7.27 -19.53 -19.48
C LYS A 190 -7.00 -18.33 -20.38
N TYR A 191 -5.75 -17.86 -20.45
CA TYR A 191 -5.44 -16.58 -21.11
C TYR A 191 -5.03 -16.69 -22.56
N ASN A 192 -4.85 -17.89 -23.09
CA ASN A 192 -4.63 -18.16 -24.53
C ASN A 192 -3.66 -17.15 -25.18
N PHE A 193 -2.41 -17.15 -24.73
CA PHE A 193 -1.38 -16.22 -25.20
C PHE A 193 -1.21 -16.31 -26.74
N PRO A 194 -1.09 -15.15 -27.43
CA PRO A 194 -0.92 -15.12 -28.88
C PRO A 194 0.46 -15.61 -29.31
N VAL A 195 0.57 -16.11 -30.54
CA VAL A 195 1.84 -16.63 -31.11
C VAL A 195 2.90 -15.54 -31.15
N GLU A 196 2.51 -14.33 -31.52
CA GLU A 196 3.40 -13.17 -31.64
C GLU A 196 4.12 -12.84 -30.33
N LEU A 197 3.48 -13.12 -29.19
CA LEU A 197 4.11 -12.97 -27.89
C LEU A 197 5.27 -13.96 -27.72
N PHE A 198 5.07 -15.23 -28.14
CA PHE A 198 6.13 -16.23 -28.04
C PHE A 198 7.31 -15.89 -28.95
N GLU A 199 7.06 -15.43 -30.16
CA GLU A 199 8.09 -14.99 -31.09
C GLU A 199 8.91 -13.82 -30.52
N GLN A 200 8.22 -12.83 -29.93
CA GLN A 200 8.87 -11.69 -29.28
C GLN A 200 9.75 -12.16 -28.11
N LEU A 201 9.23 -13.02 -27.26
CA LEU A 201 9.96 -13.50 -26.07
C LEU A 201 11.11 -14.43 -26.48
N ASN A 202 10.95 -15.24 -27.52
CA ASN A 202 12.01 -16.07 -28.07
C ASN A 202 13.20 -15.21 -28.51
N GLY A 203 12.93 -14.14 -29.25
CA GLY A 203 13.97 -13.17 -29.64
C GLY A 203 14.65 -12.52 -28.44
N GLN A 204 13.86 -12.14 -27.42
CA GLN A 204 14.37 -11.49 -26.21
C GLN A 204 15.24 -12.42 -25.36
N TYR A 205 14.89 -13.67 -25.21
CA TYR A 205 15.57 -14.63 -24.34
C TYR A 205 16.51 -15.58 -25.07
N GLY A 206 16.59 -15.49 -26.40
CA GLY A 206 17.46 -16.35 -27.21
C GLY A 206 17.00 -17.83 -27.18
N ILE A 207 15.72 -18.07 -27.10
CA ILE A 207 15.11 -19.40 -27.01
C ILE A 207 14.46 -19.73 -28.33
N ASP A 208 14.63 -20.98 -28.83
CA ASP A 208 13.92 -21.50 -29.99
C ASP A 208 12.66 -22.26 -29.52
N PHE A 209 11.64 -21.50 -29.18
CA PHE A 209 10.37 -22.04 -28.72
C PHE A 209 9.51 -22.46 -29.91
N PRO A 210 8.91 -23.69 -29.94
CA PRO A 210 7.96 -24.05 -30.94
C PRO A 210 6.75 -23.13 -30.92
N THR A 211 6.57 -22.36 -31.98
CA THR A 211 5.43 -21.40 -32.10
C THR A 211 4.17 -22.11 -32.61
N ASP A 212 4.22 -23.44 -32.85
CA ASP A 212 3.05 -24.21 -33.26
C ASP A 212 2.04 -24.30 -32.11
N THR A 213 1.21 -23.27 -32.02
CA THR A 213 0.07 -23.19 -31.10
C THR A 213 -1.21 -23.78 -31.71
N THR A 214 -1.12 -24.37 -32.88
CA THR A 214 -2.28 -24.96 -33.61
C THR A 214 -2.81 -26.22 -32.94
N ASN A 215 -2.12 -26.73 -31.95
CA ASN A 215 -2.63 -27.78 -31.10
C ASN A 215 -3.76 -27.25 -30.23
N ASP A 216 -5.00 -27.32 -30.70
CA ASP A 216 -6.22 -26.92 -29.99
C ASP A 216 -6.37 -27.63 -28.62
N ASP A 217 -5.71 -28.77 -28.47
CA ASP A 217 -5.63 -29.48 -27.19
C ASP A 217 -4.46 -28.97 -26.34
N LYS A 218 -4.64 -27.83 -25.72
CA LYS A 218 -3.67 -27.27 -24.78
C LYS A 218 -3.34 -28.17 -23.59
N SER A 219 -4.14 -29.24 -23.38
CA SER A 219 -3.85 -30.23 -22.34
C SER A 219 -2.61 -31.04 -22.71
N ASN A 220 -2.32 -31.22 -23.97
CA ASN A 220 -1.13 -31.92 -24.46
C ASN A 220 0.16 -31.14 -24.26
N ALA A 221 0.11 -29.82 -24.24
CA ALA A 221 1.29 -28.99 -23.93
C ALA A 221 1.88 -29.27 -22.53
N TRP A 222 1.10 -29.85 -21.63
CA TRP A 222 1.46 -30.18 -20.26
C TRP A 222 1.77 -31.67 -20.06
N TYR A 223 1.80 -32.43 -21.14
CA TYR A 223 2.09 -33.84 -21.07
C TYR A 223 3.55 -34.09 -20.65
N THR A 224 3.73 -34.89 -19.61
CA THR A 224 5.05 -35.35 -19.16
C THR A 224 5.12 -36.87 -19.32
N THR A 225 6.29 -37.40 -19.74
CA THR A 225 6.55 -38.83 -19.84
C THR A 225 7.33 -39.32 -18.63
N ASP A 226 7.49 -40.64 -18.50
CA ASP A 226 8.39 -41.26 -17.53
C ASP A 226 9.82 -41.44 -18.12
N GLU A 227 10.05 -40.95 -19.33
CA GLU A 227 11.37 -40.93 -19.94
C GLU A 227 12.24 -39.84 -19.33
N VAL A 228 13.44 -40.22 -18.89
CA VAL A 228 14.39 -39.27 -18.32
C VAL A 228 15.00 -38.42 -19.43
N ASP A 229 15.02 -37.13 -19.25
CA ASP A 229 15.65 -36.14 -20.11
C ASP A 229 17.10 -35.88 -19.73
N HIS A 230 17.30 -35.63 -18.46
CA HIS A 230 18.61 -35.40 -17.86
C HIS A 230 18.53 -35.61 -16.33
N TYR A 231 19.63 -35.36 -15.63
CA TYR A 231 19.69 -35.45 -14.17
C TYR A 231 20.18 -34.13 -13.58
N TYR A 232 19.95 -33.94 -12.29
CA TYR A 232 20.52 -32.84 -11.55
C TYR A 232 20.89 -33.25 -10.13
N TYR A 233 21.80 -32.50 -9.52
CA TYR A 233 22.11 -32.54 -8.10
C TYR A 233 22.30 -31.13 -7.55
N ILE A 234 22.20 -30.99 -6.23
CA ILE A 234 22.33 -29.73 -5.54
C ILE A 234 23.54 -29.76 -4.65
N THR A 235 24.38 -28.72 -4.71
CA THR A 235 25.41 -28.43 -3.72
C THR A 235 25.05 -27.14 -2.99
N VAL A 236 25.69 -26.96 -1.82
CA VAL A 236 25.56 -25.72 -1.04
C VAL A 236 26.89 -24.98 -1.15
N ALA A 237 26.83 -23.72 -1.63
CA ALA A 237 28.00 -22.85 -1.68
C ALA A 237 28.39 -22.37 -0.27
N ASP A 238 29.60 -21.80 -0.10
CA ASP A 238 30.12 -21.33 1.19
C ASP A 238 29.21 -20.27 1.86
N ASP A 239 28.42 -19.53 1.09
CA ASP A 239 27.45 -18.56 1.58
C ASP A 239 26.08 -19.16 1.96
N GLY A 240 25.95 -20.50 1.91
CA GLY A 240 24.70 -21.21 2.17
C GLY A 240 23.73 -21.27 0.98
N THR A 241 24.10 -20.73 -0.20
CA THR A 241 23.25 -20.75 -1.39
C THR A 241 23.23 -22.14 -2.04
N ALA A 242 22.02 -22.62 -2.40
CA ALA A 242 21.87 -23.84 -3.18
C ALA A 242 22.30 -23.63 -4.64
N VAL A 243 23.25 -24.45 -5.10
CA VAL A 243 23.74 -24.44 -6.49
C VAL A 243 23.24 -25.68 -7.20
N TYR A 244 22.53 -25.50 -8.30
CA TYR A 244 21.98 -26.57 -9.14
C TYR A 244 22.97 -26.92 -10.24
N HIS A 245 23.24 -28.23 -10.40
CA HIS A 245 24.11 -28.76 -11.42
C HIS A 245 23.30 -29.72 -12.30
N GLU A 246 23.11 -29.36 -13.55
CA GLU A 246 22.46 -30.24 -14.55
C GLU A 246 23.54 -31.12 -15.21
N ILE A 247 23.24 -32.42 -15.36
CA ILE A 247 24.14 -33.43 -15.93
C ILE A 247 23.35 -34.34 -16.87
N ALA A 248 24.00 -34.80 -17.91
CA ALA A 248 23.35 -35.65 -18.93
C ALA A 248 23.04 -37.07 -18.43
N ASN A 249 23.96 -37.64 -17.65
CA ASN A 249 23.80 -38.99 -17.12
C ASN A 249 24.00 -38.98 -15.59
N GLU A 250 23.34 -39.85 -14.90
CA GLU A 250 23.50 -40.02 -13.42
C GLU A 250 24.96 -40.28 -13.02
N SER A 251 25.70 -41.01 -13.88
CA SER A 251 27.12 -41.32 -13.66
C SER A 251 28.06 -40.12 -13.72
N ASP A 252 27.59 -38.99 -14.27
CA ASP A 252 28.42 -37.76 -14.39
C ASP A 252 28.48 -36.99 -13.08
N ALA A 253 27.68 -37.34 -12.10
CA ALA A 253 27.66 -36.70 -10.78
C ALA A 253 28.86 -37.10 -9.92
N PRO A 254 29.35 -36.17 -9.05
CA PRO A 254 30.35 -36.50 -8.05
C PRO A 254 29.83 -37.56 -7.08
N SER A 255 30.75 -38.41 -6.58
CA SER A 255 30.39 -39.43 -5.62
C SER A 255 29.81 -38.83 -4.34
N GLY A 256 28.69 -39.42 -3.86
CA GLY A 256 28.09 -39.05 -2.59
C GLY A 256 27.07 -37.90 -2.65
N VAL A 257 26.79 -37.33 -3.84
CA VAL A 257 25.69 -36.40 -4.02
C VAL A 257 24.37 -37.11 -4.35
N ASN A 258 23.27 -36.54 -3.92
CA ASN A 258 21.94 -37.06 -4.26
C ASN A 258 21.54 -36.57 -5.67
N VAL A 259 21.46 -37.51 -6.62
CA VAL A 259 21.12 -37.25 -8.02
C VAL A 259 19.62 -37.47 -8.25
N GLN A 260 18.96 -36.53 -8.88
CA GLN A 260 17.53 -36.58 -9.17
C GLN A 260 17.29 -36.60 -10.69
N PRO A 261 16.42 -37.50 -11.19
CA PRO A 261 16.05 -37.52 -12.60
C PRO A 261 15.07 -36.37 -12.92
N VAL A 262 15.27 -35.77 -14.09
CA VAL A 262 14.34 -34.83 -14.72
C VAL A 262 13.73 -35.53 -15.93
N TYR A 263 12.41 -35.58 -15.95
CA TYR A 263 11.70 -36.33 -17.01
C TYR A 263 11.35 -35.41 -18.17
N LYS A 264 11.30 -35.99 -19.37
CA LYS A 264 10.87 -35.27 -20.58
C LYS A 264 9.46 -34.70 -20.41
N SER A 265 9.31 -33.49 -20.88
CA SER A 265 8.03 -32.83 -20.95
C SER A 265 7.76 -32.40 -22.39
N ALA A 266 6.54 -32.56 -22.86
CA ALA A 266 6.12 -32.03 -24.15
C ALA A 266 6.21 -30.51 -24.22
N PHE A 267 6.17 -29.86 -23.07
CA PHE A 267 6.31 -28.43 -22.97
C PHE A 267 7.67 -28.08 -22.31
N TRP A 268 8.60 -27.59 -23.10
CA TRP A 268 10.00 -27.36 -22.72
C TRP A 268 10.21 -26.43 -21.51
N LEU A 269 9.21 -25.60 -21.15
CA LEU A 269 9.25 -24.76 -19.96
C LEU A 269 9.22 -25.55 -18.65
N PHE A 270 8.84 -26.82 -18.69
CA PHE A 270 8.60 -27.61 -17.48
C PHE A 270 9.58 -28.78 -17.37
N SER A 271 9.88 -29.12 -16.16
CA SER A 271 10.60 -30.32 -15.78
C SER A 271 9.76 -31.14 -14.84
N ARG A 272 9.94 -32.46 -14.90
CA ARG A 272 9.33 -33.39 -13.99
C ARG A 272 10.43 -34.20 -13.30
N TYR A 273 10.40 -34.29 -12.00
CA TYR A 273 11.38 -35.05 -11.21
C TYR A 273 10.67 -35.82 -10.08
N SER A 274 11.36 -36.81 -9.53
CA SER A 274 10.86 -37.53 -8.36
C SER A 274 11.07 -36.73 -7.09
N ASP A 275 10.08 -36.73 -6.19
CA ASP A 275 10.23 -36.24 -4.84
C ASP A 275 10.79 -37.34 -3.91
N ASP A 276 11.06 -36.97 -2.65
CA ASP A 276 11.62 -37.88 -1.64
C ASP A 276 10.69 -39.06 -1.27
N THR A 277 9.41 -38.99 -1.69
CA THR A 277 8.39 -40.03 -1.44
C THR A 277 8.17 -40.93 -2.65
N GLY A 278 8.88 -40.69 -3.76
CA GLY A 278 8.69 -41.37 -5.03
C GLY A 278 7.54 -40.80 -5.87
N GLY A 279 6.93 -39.72 -5.43
CA GLY A 279 6.00 -38.92 -6.22
C GLY A 279 6.71 -38.17 -7.34
N LYS A 280 5.95 -37.79 -8.37
CA LYS A 280 6.50 -37.04 -9.50
C LYS A 280 5.99 -35.62 -9.50
N ILE A 281 6.89 -34.67 -9.32
CA ILE A 281 6.60 -33.24 -9.29
C ILE A 281 6.95 -32.62 -10.65
N THR A 282 6.04 -31.83 -11.21
CA THR A 282 6.30 -31.02 -12.39
C THR A 282 6.44 -29.56 -12.00
N THR A 283 7.47 -28.92 -12.48
CA THR A 283 7.79 -27.51 -12.15
C THR A 283 8.25 -26.77 -13.40
N VAL A 284 8.18 -25.42 -13.34
CA VAL A 284 8.79 -24.57 -14.37
C VAL A 284 10.31 -24.65 -14.26
N ARG A 285 11.00 -24.92 -15.37
CA ARG A 285 12.47 -24.88 -15.39
C ARG A 285 12.96 -23.51 -14.93
N ARG A 286 13.86 -23.51 -13.97
CA ARG A 286 14.33 -22.26 -13.30
C ARG A 286 14.89 -21.25 -14.31
N GLN A 287 15.62 -21.71 -15.31
CA GLN A 287 16.20 -20.87 -16.36
C GLN A 287 15.15 -20.15 -17.21
N TYR A 288 13.94 -20.71 -17.34
CA TYR A 288 12.85 -20.13 -18.10
C TYR A 288 11.84 -19.34 -17.27
N MET A 289 12.03 -19.25 -15.97
CA MET A 289 11.15 -18.49 -15.08
C MET A 289 11.00 -17.01 -15.49
N PRO A 290 12.07 -16.30 -15.87
CA PRO A 290 11.94 -14.92 -16.37
C PRO A 290 11.05 -14.82 -17.62
N TYR A 291 11.18 -15.77 -18.55
CA TYR A 291 10.33 -15.85 -19.73
C TYR A 291 8.85 -15.98 -19.34
N PHE A 292 8.55 -16.90 -18.41
CA PHE A 292 7.19 -17.12 -17.95
C PHE A 292 6.62 -15.90 -17.22
N LYS A 293 7.43 -15.20 -16.46
CA LYS A 293 7.03 -13.92 -15.86
C LYS A 293 6.61 -12.90 -16.90
N SER A 294 7.41 -12.73 -17.95
CA SER A 294 7.08 -11.82 -19.05
C SER A 294 5.76 -12.16 -19.74
N MET A 295 5.44 -13.44 -19.88
CA MET A 295 4.12 -13.86 -20.37
C MET A 295 2.99 -13.42 -19.44
N LEU A 296 3.15 -13.62 -18.13
CA LEU A 296 2.14 -13.23 -17.15
C LEU A 296 1.94 -11.72 -17.10
N GLU A 297 2.98 -10.93 -17.31
CA GLU A 297 2.92 -9.46 -17.32
C GLU A 297 2.07 -8.89 -18.47
N THR A 298 1.82 -9.68 -19.52
CA THR A 298 0.94 -9.26 -20.63
C THR A 298 -0.55 -9.38 -20.31
N ILE A 299 -0.91 -10.07 -19.22
CA ILE A 299 -2.31 -10.24 -18.82
C ILE A 299 -2.81 -8.93 -18.21
N PRO A 300 -3.84 -8.28 -18.78
CA PRO A 300 -4.39 -7.05 -18.21
C PRO A 300 -4.87 -7.24 -16.78
N PHE A 301 -4.66 -6.24 -15.93
CA PHE A 301 -5.07 -6.28 -14.53
C PHE A 301 -6.53 -6.70 -14.34
N THR A 302 -7.43 -6.19 -15.18
CA THR A 302 -8.85 -6.53 -15.16
C THR A 302 -9.14 -8.01 -15.30
N GLN A 303 -8.33 -8.71 -16.10
CA GLN A 303 -8.48 -10.17 -16.30
C GLN A 303 -8.01 -10.97 -15.09
N TRP A 304 -7.11 -10.42 -14.28
CA TRP A 304 -6.65 -11.07 -13.05
C TRP A 304 -7.72 -11.08 -11.97
N ILE A 305 -8.45 -9.99 -11.82
CA ILE A 305 -9.45 -9.83 -10.75
C ILE A 305 -10.86 -10.23 -11.18
N TYR A 306 -11.16 -10.16 -12.49
CA TYR A 306 -12.48 -10.45 -13.03
C TYR A 306 -12.63 -11.90 -13.42
N ASN A 307 -13.50 -12.63 -12.73
CA ASN A 307 -13.88 -13.98 -13.13
C ASN A 307 -15.24 -13.95 -13.83
N THR A 308 -15.22 -14.03 -15.17
CA THR A 308 -16.44 -13.99 -16.00
C THR A 308 -17.36 -15.18 -15.79
N SER A 309 -16.83 -16.36 -15.41
CA SER A 309 -17.62 -17.57 -15.22
C SER A 309 -18.37 -17.59 -13.91
N GLU A 310 -17.79 -17.04 -12.85
CA GLU A 310 -18.37 -17.02 -11.51
C GLU A 310 -19.07 -15.71 -11.19
N LYS A 311 -18.93 -14.68 -12.03
CA LYS A 311 -19.41 -13.29 -11.79
C LYS A 311 -19.00 -12.73 -10.42
N THR A 312 -17.88 -13.20 -9.91
CA THR A 312 -17.37 -12.75 -8.61
C THR A 312 -16.28 -11.72 -8.81
N TYR A 313 -16.51 -10.56 -8.25
CA TYR A 313 -15.51 -9.50 -8.12
C TYR A 313 -15.12 -9.43 -6.66
N THR A 314 -13.85 -9.24 -6.42
CA THR A 314 -13.37 -9.00 -5.07
C THR A 314 -12.60 -7.69 -5.03
N VAL A 315 -13.31 -6.62 -5.32
CA VAL A 315 -12.80 -5.26 -5.16
C VAL A 315 -13.59 -4.55 -4.07
N ASN A 316 -12.89 -3.82 -3.25
CA ASN A 316 -13.45 -2.99 -2.20
C ASN A 316 -12.70 -1.68 -2.16
N TYR A 317 -13.42 -0.58 -2.20
CA TYR A 317 -12.88 0.76 -2.10
C TYR A 317 -13.75 1.59 -1.17
N ASP A 318 -13.12 2.27 -0.22
CA ASP A 318 -13.76 3.21 0.69
C ASP A 318 -12.92 4.49 0.77
N ARG A 319 -13.57 5.62 0.59
CA ARG A 319 -12.97 6.95 0.75
C ARG A 319 -13.82 7.78 1.69
N ARG A 320 -13.20 8.20 2.77
CA ARG A 320 -13.82 9.06 3.77
C ARG A 320 -13.01 10.33 3.96
N TYR A 321 -13.68 11.35 4.41
CA TYR A 321 -13.04 12.59 4.77
C TYR A 321 -13.17 12.82 6.26
N VAL A 322 -12.12 13.39 6.83
CA VAL A 322 -12.03 13.68 8.25
C VAL A 322 -11.65 15.15 8.40
N LEU A 323 -12.46 15.88 9.13
CA LEU A 323 -12.14 17.22 9.56
C LEU A 323 -11.33 17.12 10.85
N VAL A 324 -10.21 17.84 10.91
CA VAL A 324 -9.42 18.05 12.13
C VAL A 324 -9.61 19.51 12.53
N PRO A 325 -10.62 19.78 13.35
CA PRO A 325 -10.96 21.14 13.70
C PRO A 325 -10.07 21.65 14.84
N GLN A 326 -9.85 22.95 14.87
CA GLN A 326 -9.21 23.70 15.96
C GLN A 326 -10.08 24.88 16.32
N PHE A 327 -10.31 25.08 17.61
CA PHE A 327 -10.94 26.29 18.12
C PHE A 327 -9.86 27.29 18.55
N ARG A 328 -9.96 28.49 18.05
CA ARG A 328 -9.01 29.60 18.31
C ARG A 328 -9.74 30.78 18.89
N VAL A 329 -9.13 31.43 19.85
CA VAL A 329 -9.67 32.63 20.51
C VAL A 329 -8.64 33.73 20.44
N TYR A 330 -9.05 34.89 20.03
CA TYR A 330 -8.19 36.05 19.84
C TYR A 330 -8.54 37.15 20.84
N ASP A 331 -7.54 37.78 21.43
CA ASP A 331 -7.70 39.03 22.19
C ASP A 331 -7.66 40.26 21.24
N THR A 332 -7.89 41.44 21.81
CA THR A 332 -7.88 42.70 21.09
C THR A 332 -6.50 43.11 20.56
N ASP A 333 -5.42 42.50 21.03
CA ASP A 333 -4.06 42.70 20.54
C ASP A 333 -3.70 41.65 19.46
N GLY A 334 -4.64 40.75 19.09
CA GLY A 334 -4.45 39.70 18.08
C GLY A 334 -3.67 38.48 18.59
N LYS A 335 -3.43 38.38 19.90
CA LYS A 335 -2.82 37.18 20.49
C LYS A 335 -3.84 36.04 20.50
N MET A 336 -3.37 34.84 20.22
CA MET A 336 -4.23 33.71 19.97
C MET A 336 -4.00 32.54 20.95
N GLY A 337 -5.07 32.12 21.60
CA GLY A 337 -5.16 30.81 22.26
C GLY A 337 -5.75 29.77 21.28
N VAL A 338 -5.33 28.53 21.42
CA VAL A 338 -5.76 27.43 20.55
C VAL A 338 -5.92 26.14 21.33
N THR A 339 -6.91 25.33 20.96
CA THR A 339 -7.12 24.00 21.54
C THR A 339 -6.03 23.02 21.11
N THR A 340 -5.53 22.23 22.05
CA THR A 340 -4.51 21.19 21.81
C THR A 340 -5.12 19.80 21.58
N ASP A 341 -6.23 19.50 22.27
CA ASP A 341 -6.91 18.21 22.20
C ASP A 341 -8.11 18.28 21.24
N ASN A 342 -7.84 17.99 19.97
CA ASN A 342 -8.87 18.07 18.96
C ASN A 342 -9.40 16.65 18.64
N LYS A 343 -10.72 16.49 18.67
CA LYS A 343 -11.37 15.28 18.19
C LYS A 343 -11.64 15.40 16.69
N ASP A 344 -11.28 14.40 15.95
CA ASP A 344 -11.60 14.31 14.52
C ASP A 344 -13.11 14.21 14.31
N VAL A 345 -13.62 14.81 13.22
CA VAL A 345 -15.01 14.68 12.75
C VAL A 345 -15.02 13.87 11.48
N ASP A 346 -15.52 12.65 11.54
CA ASP A 346 -15.75 11.83 10.37
C ASP A 346 -16.96 12.35 9.58
N LEU A 347 -16.83 12.42 8.25
CA LEU A 347 -17.94 12.76 7.35
C LEU A 347 -18.54 11.48 6.75
N ASN A 348 -19.86 11.32 6.86
CA ASN A 348 -20.66 10.26 6.28
C ASN A 348 -21.70 10.76 5.26
#